data_5874a2ab3beacfc989cbb1eb5b930c78
#
_entry.id   5874a2ab3beacfc989cbb1eb5b930c78
#
_cell.length_a   1.000
_cell.length_b   1.000
_cell.length_c   1.000
_cell.angle_alpha   90.00
_cell.angle_beta   90.00
_cell.angle_gamma   90.00
#
_symmetry.space_group_name_H-M   'P 1'
#
loop_
_entity.id
_entity.type
_entity.pdbx_description
1 polymer ?
#
loop_
_entity_poly.entity_id
_entity_poly.type
_entity_poly.pdbx_seq_one_letter_code
_entity_poly.pdbx_strand_id
1 'polypeptide(L)'
;MSVYARVMLCFSRRVVHSGKLPEIYVRKEKTLKANFLSGAKTVPELREIGAGLFAYVQHGSWGYSNAGLITSGGASLLVDTLYDLALTRSMLDEMRRATPLSSTPNIVVNTHADGDHCWGNQLVRGARIISSRSAALEMRELSPKLMATLVGTARALSRLGPARRFLASLSRIRVPRLPALAEAAEFVVECFGSFNFRGIELTQPTERFDGRLMLRVGDKTIELVEVGPAHTKGDLFVHVPSERVVFSGDILFAGSHPIMWQGPVENWIRACDRLLALDVDVIVPGHGPLTDIHGVRVTKDYWERLVVLTDRGRRAGASTAEIARQALLEDFGGWSESHRLVANVDAIRREQDGGGSRRHPLDVMAIMARFGRDLK
;
A
#
# COMPACT_ATOMS: atom_id res chain seq x y z
N MET A 1 -10.66 -26.76 -9.83
CA MET A 1 -10.00 -25.96 -10.89
C MET A 1 -9.47 -24.70 -10.24
N SER A 2 -8.16 -24.47 -10.34
CA SER A 2 -7.47 -23.27 -9.82
C SER A 2 -8.03 -22.01 -10.48
N VAL A 3 -8.03 -20.86 -9.78
CA VAL A 3 -8.40 -19.53 -10.32
C VAL A 3 -7.57 -19.21 -11.56
N TYR A 4 -6.32 -19.67 -11.64
CA TYR A 4 -5.51 -19.62 -12.87
C TYR A 4 -6.23 -20.22 -14.08
N ALA A 5 -6.91 -21.35 -13.91
CA ALA A 5 -7.69 -21.96 -14.99
C ALA A 5 -8.99 -21.20 -15.30
N ARG A 6 -9.59 -20.52 -14.30
CA ARG A 6 -10.78 -19.68 -14.51
C ARG A 6 -10.43 -18.34 -15.17
N VAL A 7 -9.33 -17.70 -14.78
CA VAL A 7 -8.84 -16.47 -15.40
C VAL A 7 -8.51 -16.71 -16.87
N MET A 8 -7.84 -17.82 -17.19
CA MET A 8 -7.54 -18.21 -18.59
C MET A 8 -8.79 -18.53 -19.41
N LEU A 9 -9.83 -19.15 -18.82
CA LEU A 9 -11.09 -19.46 -19.50
C LEU A 9 -11.97 -18.21 -19.73
N CYS A 10 -11.93 -17.20 -18.84
CA CYS A 10 -12.65 -15.93 -19.02
C CYS A 10 -12.05 -15.08 -20.14
N PHE A 11 -10.73 -15.03 -20.27
CA PHE A 11 -10.07 -14.23 -21.31
C PHE A 11 -10.26 -14.81 -22.72
N SER A 12 -10.37 -16.13 -22.87
CA SER A 12 -10.65 -16.74 -24.20
C SER A 12 -12.01 -16.38 -24.79
N ARG A 13 -12.94 -15.83 -23.99
CA ARG A 13 -14.30 -15.43 -24.43
C ARG A 13 -14.52 -13.92 -24.52
N ARG A 14 -13.56 -13.06 -24.16
CA ARG A 14 -13.74 -11.59 -24.12
C ARG A 14 -12.73 -10.78 -24.93
N VAL A 15 -12.03 -11.36 -25.87
CA VAL A 15 -11.25 -10.60 -26.85
C VAL A 15 -12.20 -10.14 -27.96
N VAL A 16 -12.84 -9.02 -27.81
CA VAL A 16 -13.16 -7.94 -28.76
C VAL A 16 -14.04 -6.92 -28.02
N HIS A 17 -13.44 -5.88 -27.47
CA HIS A 17 -13.99 -4.52 -27.51
C HIS A 17 -12.90 -3.54 -27.02
N SER A 18 -12.39 -2.75 -27.94
CA SER A 18 -11.47 -1.65 -27.70
C SER A 18 -12.19 -0.55 -26.92
N GLY A 19 -12.06 -0.52 -25.61
CA GLY A 19 -12.55 0.55 -24.76
C GLY A 19 -11.43 1.52 -24.41
N LYS A 20 -11.34 2.68 -25.10
CA LYS A 20 -10.61 3.85 -24.61
C LYS A 20 -11.20 4.26 -23.26
N LEU A 21 -10.35 4.55 -22.28
CA LEU A 21 -10.78 5.11 -20.98
C LEU A 21 -11.67 6.36 -21.21
N PRO A 22 -12.73 6.57 -20.41
CA PRO A 22 -13.59 7.74 -20.57
C PRO A 22 -12.81 9.05 -20.46
N GLU A 23 -13.10 10.03 -21.32
CA GLU A 23 -12.39 11.33 -21.40
C GLU A 23 -12.37 12.12 -20.08
N ILE A 24 -13.30 11.87 -19.19
CA ILE A 24 -13.36 12.48 -17.84
C ILE A 24 -12.15 12.04 -16.98
N TYR A 25 -11.68 10.80 -17.13
CA TYR A 25 -10.50 10.29 -16.43
C TYR A 25 -9.23 10.91 -17.00
N VAL A 26 -9.13 11.05 -18.31
CA VAL A 26 -7.96 11.65 -18.99
C VAL A 26 -7.81 13.13 -18.64
N ARG A 27 -8.89 13.88 -18.43
CA ARG A 27 -8.83 15.31 -18.01
C ARG A 27 -8.42 15.47 -16.54
N LYS A 28 -8.95 14.65 -15.63
CA LYS A 28 -8.52 14.66 -14.21
C LYS A 28 -7.07 14.18 -14.05
N GLU A 29 -6.64 13.18 -14.82
CA GLU A 29 -5.24 12.72 -14.82
C GLU A 29 -4.26 13.80 -15.32
N LYS A 30 -4.60 14.60 -16.32
CA LYS A 30 -3.74 15.70 -16.79
C LYS A 30 -3.53 16.76 -15.72
N THR A 31 -4.56 17.06 -14.92
CA THR A 31 -4.46 18.02 -13.81
C THR A 31 -3.66 17.41 -12.63
N LEU A 32 -3.85 16.14 -12.32
CA LEU A 32 -3.07 15.42 -11.30
C LEU A 32 -1.60 15.26 -11.73
N LYS A 33 -1.32 14.90 -12.99
CA LYS A 33 0.05 14.85 -13.52
C LYS A 33 0.75 16.23 -13.49
N ALA A 34 0.04 17.31 -13.80
CA ALA A 34 0.60 18.66 -13.74
C ALA A 34 0.99 19.05 -12.31
N ASN A 35 0.21 18.67 -11.30
CA ASN A 35 0.52 18.93 -9.90
C ASN A 35 1.64 18.01 -9.36
N PHE A 36 1.74 16.77 -9.85
CA PHE A 36 2.80 15.83 -9.46
C PHE A 36 4.18 16.21 -10.03
N LEU A 37 4.21 16.73 -11.27
CA LEU A 37 5.43 17.16 -11.94
C LEU A 37 5.95 18.54 -11.47
N SER A 38 5.10 19.34 -10.80
CA SER A 38 5.47 20.69 -10.35
C SER A 38 6.27 20.71 -9.06
N GLY A 39 6.48 19.57 -8.37
CA GLY A 39 7.20 19.53 -7.08
C GLY A 39 6.51 20.34 -5.97
N ALA A 40 5.31 20.83 -6.19
CA ALA A 40 4.52 21.51 -5.18
C ALA A 40 4.18 20.50 -4.08
N LYS A 41 4.61 20.75 -2.85
CA LYS A 41 4.15 20.05 -1.67
C LYS A 41 2.63 20.27 -1.59
N THR A 42 1.86 19.32 -2.07
CA THR A 42 0.41 19.35 -1.89
C THR A 42 0.13 19.14 -0.41
N VAL A 43 -0.60 20.07 0.18
CA VAL A 43 -1.02 20.00 1.59
C VAL A 43 -1.97 18.81 1.72
N PRO A 44 -1.84 17.97 2.76
CA PRO A 44 -2.82 16.92 3.04
C PRO A 44 -4.24 17.52 3.14
N GLU A 45 -5.24 16.74 2.81
CA GLU A 45 -6.64 17.19 2.81
C GLU A 45 -7.46 16.34 3.79
N LEU A 46 -8.14 16.99 4.73
CA LEU A 46 -9.19 16.36 5.53
C LEU A 46 -10.55 16.63 4.86
N ARG A 47 -11.24 15.56 4.45
CA ARG A 47 -12.52 15.64 3.74
C ARG A 47 -13.59 14.87 4.49
N GLU A 48 -14.74 15.48 4.75
CA GLU A 48 -15.94 14.76 5.19
C GLU A 48 -16.52 13.97 4.02
N ILE A 49 -16.76 12.68 4.22
CA ILE A 49 -17.18 11.71 3.20
C ILE A 49 -18.47 10.97 3.54
N GLY A 50 -19.07 11.30 4.67
CA GLY A 50 -20.32 10.78 5.20
C GLY A 50 -20.63 11.48 6.53
N ALA A 51 -21.80 11.27 7.10
CA ALA A 51 -22.18 11.92 8.34
C ALA A 51 -21.23 11.54 9.49
N GLY A 52 -20.30 12.46 9.85
CA GLY A 52 -19.27 12.23 10.86
C GLY A 52 -18.17 11.25 10.43
N LEU A 53 -18.00 11.03 9.13
CA LEU A 53 -16.92 10.25 8.55
C LEU A 53 -15.97 11.17 7.79
N PHE A 54 -14.69 11.09 8.12
CA PHE A 54 -13.65 11.92 7.52
C PHE A 54 -12.54 11.04 6.93
N ALA A 55 -12.07 11.40 5.74
CA ALA A 55 -10.86 10.86 5.12
C ALA A 55 -9.75 11.90 5.22
N TYR A 56 -8.60 11.52 5.73
CA TYR A 56 -7.37 12.30 5.66
C TYR A 56 -6.53 11.77 4.50
N VAL A 57 -6.43 12.56 3.44
CA VAL A 57 -5.78 12.16 2.20
C VAL A 57 -4.41 12.84 2.10
N GLN A 58 -3.36 12.04 2.06
CA GLN A 58 -2.01 12.53 1.81
C GLN A 58 -1.67 12.46 0.32
N HIS A 59 -0.89 13.42 -0.13
CA HIS A 59 -0.35 13.45 -1.49
C HIS A 59 1.14 13.15 -1.45
N GLY A 60 1.58 12.20 -2.24
CA GLY A 60 2.96 11.77 -2.28
C GLY A 60 3.09 10.34 -2.77
N SER A 61 4.31 9.85 -2.76
CA SER A 61 4.60 8.45 -3.03
C SER A 61 4.82 7.67 -1.73
N TRP A 62 5.72 6.77 -1.70
CA TRP A 62 6.05 5.90 -0.58
C TRP A 62 5.87 6.51 0.82
N GLY A 63 5.12 5.80 1.68
CA GLY A 63 4.93 6.17 3.09
C GLY A 63 3.97 7.33 3.35
N TYR A 64 3.38 7.93 2.31
CA TYR A 64 2.29 8.90 2.44
C TYR A 64 0.94 8.18 2.27
N SER A 65 0.49 7.54 3.34
CA SER A 65 -0.77 6.81 3.39
C SER A 65 -1.96 7.68 3.77
N ASN A 66 -3.16 7.20 3.50
CA ASN A 66 -4.39 7.82 3.95
C ASN A 66 -4.81 7.26 5.32
N ALA A 67 -5.66 8.00 6.01
CA ALA A 67 -6.26 7.61 7.28
C ALA A 67 -7.73 8.02 7.33
N GLY A 68 -8.47 7.55 8.33
CA GLY A 68 -9.88 7.89 8.47
C GLY A 68 -10.32 8.13 9.91
N LEU A 69 -11.38 8.92 10.06
CA LEU A 69 -12.02 9.13 11.35
C LEU A 69 -13.53 8.91 11.20
N ILE A 70 -14.08 8.09 12.08
CA ILE A 70 -15.51 7.79 12.18
C ILE A 70 -16.00 8.28 13.53
N THR A 71 -17.02 9.14 13.54
CA THR A 71 -17.61 9.68 14.78
C THR A 71 -19.12 9.47 14.79
N SER A 72 -19.66 9.12 15.95
CA SER A 72 -21.09 9.06 16.21
C SER A 72 -21.36 8.99 17.72
N GLY A 73 -22.42 9.66 18.20
CA GLY A 73 -22.94 9.52 19.56
C GLY A 73 -21.90 9.77 20.66
N GLY A 74 -20.94 10.68 20.46
CA GLY A 74 -19.87 10.95 21.42
C GLY A 74 -18.70 9.94 21.39
N ALA A 75 -18.74 8.94 20.53
CA ALA A 75 -17.67 7.95 20.31
C ALA A 75 -16.91 8.21 19.01
N SER A 76 -15.68 7.73 18.94
CA SER A 76 -14.84 7.85 17.74
C SER A 76 -13.97 6.62 17.48
N LEU A 77 -13.72 6.36 16.20
CA LEU A 77 -12.80 5.35 15.70
C LEU A 77 -11.87 5.96 14.66
N LEU A 78 -10.58 5.83 14.89
CA LEU A 78 -9.53 6.20 13.93
C LEU A 78 -9.16 4.97 13.10
N VAL A 79 -9.13 5.09 11.78
CA VAL A 79 -8.61 4.09 10.85
C VAL A 79 -7.21 4.52 10.45
N ASP A 80 -6.23 3.73 10.83
CA ASP A 80 -4.79 3.93 10.65
C ASP A 80 -4.23 5.19 11.32
N THR A 81 -2.94 5.15 11.52
CA THR A 81 -2.08 6.27 11.87
C THR A 81 -1.09 6.48 10.72
N LEU A 82 -0.09 7.36 10.88
CA LEU A 82 0.83 7.67 9.77
C LEU A 82 2.27 7.23 10.08
N TYR A 83 3.17 7.44 9.12
CA TYR A 83 4.50 6.85 9.10
C TYR A 83 5.44 7.41 10.17
N ASP A 84 5.25 8.66 10.57
CA ASP A 84 6.02 9.26 11.65
C ASP A 84 5.16 10.11 12.59
N LEU A 85 5.75 10.50 13.70
CA LEU A 85 5.03 11.23 14.75
C LEU A 85 4.63 12.65 14.33
N ALA A 86 5.37 13.27 13.44
CA ALA A 86 5.07 14.62 12.98
C ALA A 86 3.85 14.61 12.06
N LEU A 87 3.81 13.67 11.12
CA LEU A 87 2.66 13.47 10.24
C LEU A 87 1.40 13.11 11.04
N THR A 88 1.52 12.16 11.97
CA THR A 88 0.38 11.74 12.80
C THR A 88 -0.14 12.88 13.69
N ARG A 89 0.75 13.71 14.28
CA ARG A 89 0.30 14.90 15.05
C ARG A 89 -0.45 15.87 14.16
N SER A 90 0.10 16.17 12.96
CA SER A 90 -0.54 17.09 12.02
C SER A 90 -1.95 16.61 11.64
N MET A 91 -2.09 15.32 11.32
CA MET A 91 -3.38 14.70 11.05
C MET A 91 -4.36 14.84 12.23
N LEU A 92 -3.93 14.47 13.43
CA LEU A 92 -4.77 14.56 14.62
C LEU A 92 -5.14 16.01 14.95
N ASP A 93 -4.26 16.98 14.69
CA ASP A 93 -4.55 18.41 14.88
C ASP A 93 -5.60 18.92 13.87
N GLU A 94 -5.56 18.46 12.62
CA GLU A 94 -6.61 18.79 11.65
C GLU A 94 -7.95 18.14 12.01
N MET A 95 -7.93 16.87 12.38
CA MET A 95 -9.14 16.16 12.83
C MET A 95 -9.77 16.83 14.07
N ARG A 96 -8.94 17.35 15.02
CA ARG A 96 -9.46 18.09 16.20
C ARG A 96 -10.15 19.38 15.83
N ARG A 97 -9.75 20.04 14.76
CA ARG A 97 -10.44 21.26 14.28
C ARG A 97 -11.80 20.92 13.67
N ALA A 98 -11.92 19.76 13.03
CA ALA A 98 -13.18 19.28 12.47
C ALA A 98 -14.13 18.74 13.56
N THR A 99 -13.60 18.01 14.55
CA THR A 99 -14.37 17.46 15.65
C THR A 99 -13.51 17.23 16.90
N PRO A 100 -13.99 17.65 18.10
CA PRO A 100 -13.26 17.42 19.36
C PRO A 100 -13.13 15.92 19.71
N LEU A 101 -13.96 15.04 19.14
CA LEU A 101 -13.95 13.59 19.39
C LEU A 101 -12.67 12.90 18.88
N SER A 102 -11.92 13.54 17.98
CA SER A 102 -10.64 13.03 17.51
C SER A 102 -9.47 13.19 18.48
N SER A 103 -9.62 14.04 19.53
CA SER A 103 -8.53 14.31 20.50
C SER A 103 -8.08 13.06 21.22
N THR A 104 -9.01 12.16 21.52
CA THR A 104 -8.80 10.89 22.21
C THR A 104 -9.72 9.84 21.59
N PRO A 105 -9.35 9.26 20.46
CA PRO A 105 -10.19 8.25 19.84
C PRO A 105 -10.39 7.07 20.79
N ASN A 106 -11.63 6.59 20.88
CA ASN A 106 -11.96 5.43 21.72
C ASN A 106 -11.34 4.15 21.15
N ILE A 107 -11.34 4.06 19.83
CA ILE A 107 -10.87 2.89 19.08
C ILE A 107 -9.91 3.36 17.98
N VAL A 108 -8.87 2.57 17.74
CA VAL A 108 -8.00 2.67 16.57
C VAL A 108 -8.02 1.33 15.86
N VAL A 109 -8.16 1.32 14.56
CA VAL A 109 -8.03 0.12 13.72
C VAL A 109 -6.84 0.30 12.82
N ASN A 110 -5.86 -0.62 12.87
CA ASN A 110 -4.81 -0.68 11.86
C ASN A 110 -5.21 -1.69 10.79
N THR A 111 -5.25 -1.22 9.53
CA THR A 111 -5.67 -2.03 8.39
C THR A 111 -4.67 -3.15 8.08
N HIS A 112 -3.37 -2.90 8.34
CA HIS A 112 -2.30 -3.88 8.15
C HIS A 112 -1.02 -3.50 8.93
N ALA A 113 0.10 -4.15 8.63
CA ALA A 113 1.30 -4.09 9.47
C ALA A 113 2.30 -3.01 9.07
N ASP A 114 2.17 -2.38 7.90
CA ASP A 114 3.17 -1.43 7.42
C ASP A 114 3.22 -0.17 8.27
N GLY A 115 4.43 0.36 8.42
CA GLY A 115 4.71 1.42 9.37
C GLY A 115 3.94 2.70 9.10
N ASP A 116 3.66 3.01 7.85
CA ASP A 116 2.88 4.19 7.45
C ASP A 116 1.39 4.08 7.78
N HIS A 117 0.94 2.94 8.29
CA HIS A 117 -0.41 2.71 8.80
C HIS A 117 -0.47 2.48 10.32
N CYS A 118 0.68 2.29 11.01
CA CYS A 118 0.65 1.94 12.43
C CYS A 118 1.71 2.60 13.32
N TRP A 119 2.75 3.26 12.78
CA TRP A 119 3.82 3.79 13.64
C TRP A 119 3.44 5.05 14.43
N GLY A 120 2.36 5.71 14.06
CA GLY A 120 1.77 6.78 14.86
C GLY A 120 0.97 6.32 16.08
N ASN A 121 0.76 5.01 16.27
CA ASN A 121 -0.05 4.44 17.35
C ASN A 121 0.34 4.93 18.75
N GLN A 122 1.63 5.26 18.98
CA GLN A 122 2.07 5.79 20.28
C GLN A 122 1.41 7.10 20.67
N LEU A 123 0.88 7.89 19.73
CA LEU A 123 0.18 9.14 20.02
C LEU A 123 -1.28 8.93 20.44
N VAL A 124 -1.79 7.71 20.30
CA VAL A 124 -3.16 7.31 20.60
C VAL A 124 -3.23 6.09 21.53
N ARG A 125 -2.22 5.89 22.40
CA ARG A 125 -2.11 4.75 23.33
C ARG A 125 -3.27 4.56 24.27
N GLY A 126 -4.07 5.59 24.55
CA GLY A 126 -5.25 5.51 25.41
C GLY A 126 -6.42 4.79 24.76
N ALA A 127 -6.40 4.60 23.47
CA ALA A 127 -7.44 3.91 22.70
C ALA A 127 -7.31 2.38 22.77
N ARG A 128 -8.41 1.68 22.46
CA ARG A 128 -8.38 0.27 22.08
C ARG A 128 -7.81 0.18 20.68
N ILE A 129 -6.59 -0.35 20.51
CA ILE A 129 -5.95 -0.52 19.20
C ILE A 129 -6.24 -1.94 18.71
N ILE A 130 -6.89 -2.07 17.57
CA ILE A 130 -7.39 -3.32 17.00
C ILE A 130 -6.72 -3.58 15.65
N SER A 131 -6.32 -4.81 15.39
CA SER A 131 -5.88 -5.29 14.07
C SER A 131 -6.21 -6.76 13.89
N SER A 132 -5.97 -7.29 12.68
CA SER A 132 -5.93 -8.74 12.51
C SER A 132 -4.77 -9.35 13.34
N ARG A 133 -4.90 -10.60 13.74
CA ARG A 133 -3.84 -11.33 14.45
C ARG A 133 -2.57 -11.38 13.61
N SER A 134 -2.71 -11.63 12.31
CA SER A 134 -1.59 -11.71 11.37
C SER A 134 -0.84 -10.38 11.25
N ALA A 135 -1.55 -9.25 11.13
CA ALA A 135 -0.93 -7.92 11.12
C ALA A 135 -0.20 -7.61 12.43
N ALA A 136 -0.81 -7.90 13.59
CA ALA A 136 -0.18 -7.66 14.89
C ALA A 136 1.14 -8.46 15.08
N LEU A 137 1.25 -9.64 14.50
CA LEU A 137 2.49 -10.43 14.52
C LEU A 137 3.52 -9.82 13.56
N GLU A 138 3.11 -9.46 12.36
CA GLU A 138 3.98 -8.90 11.31
C GLU A 138 4.54 -7.52 11.70
N MET A 139 3.81 -6.67 12.41
CA MET A 139 4.29 -5.38 12.95
C MET A 139 5.61 -5.48 13.73
N ARG A 140 5.95 -6.67 14.24
CA ARG A 140 7.20 -6.91 14.97
C ARG A 140 8.39 -7.19 14.06
N GLU A 141 8.17 -7.51 12.80
CA GLU A 141 9.22 -7.89 11.85
C GLU A 141 10.08 -6.69 11.42
N LEU A 142 9.45 -5.50 11.33
CA LEU A 142 10.14 -4.25 10.99
C LEU A 142 9.93 -3.20 12.09
N SER A 143 11.00 -2.82 12.79
CA SER A 143 10.91 -1.79 13.82
C SER A 143 11.30 -0.40 13.27
N PRO A 144 10.74 0.69 13.84
CA PRO A 144 11.13 2.06 13.49
C PRO A 144 12.64 2.32 13.67
N LYS A 145 13.25 1.72 14.71
CA LYS A 145 14.71 1.82 14.96
C LYS A 145 15.53 1.17 13.83
N LEU A 146 15.08 0.01 13.35
CA LEU A 146 15.73 -0.65 12.22
C LEU A 146 15.60 0.20 10.95
N MET A 147 14.42 0.77 10.71
CA MET A 147 14.18 1.66 9.57
C MET A 147 15.02 2.94 9.64
N ALA A 148 15.15 3.57 10.82
CA ALA A 148 16.03 4.71 11.03
C ALA A 148 17.50 4.36 10.69
N THR A 149 17.96 3.19 11.11
CA THR A 149 19.31 2.68 10.82
C THR A 149 19.49 2.41 9.33
N LEU A 150 18.50 1.78 8.69
CA LEU A 150 18.50 1.47 7.26
C LEU A 150 18.62 2.74 6.42
N VAL A 151 17.77 3.74 6.67
CA VAL A 151 17.79 5.02 5.94
C VAL A 151 19.08 5.79 6.22
N GLY A 152 19.57 5.78 7.46
CA GLY A 152 20.87 6.40 7.80
C GLY A 152 22.04 5.77 7.06
N THR A 153 22.08 4.44 7.00
CA THR A 153 23.10 3.68 6.25
C THR A 153 22.97 3.94 4.74
N ALA A 154 21.75 3.93 4.20
CA ALA A 154 21.50 4.23 2.79
C ALA A 154 21.98 5.64 2.41
N ARG A 155 21.74 6.66 3.26
CA ARG A 155 22.28 8.02 3.07
C ARG A 155 23.82 8.06 3.06
N ALA A 156 24.46 7.32 3.95
CA ALA A 156 25.92 7.22 3.95
C ALA A 156 26.44 6.54 2.68
N LEU A 157 25.83 5.44 2.27
CA LEU A 157 26.20 4.72 1.05
C LEU A 157 25.95 5.56 -0.22
N SER A 158 24.86 6.31 -0.30
CA SER A 158 24.55 7.14 -1.48
C SER A 158 25.60 8.22 -1.72
N ARG A 159 26.24 8.74 -0.66
CA ARG A 159 27.34 9.71 -0.76
C ARG A 159 28.61 9.15 -1.39
N LEU A 160 28.78 7.83 -1.39
CA LEU A 160 29.94 7.18 -2.02
C LEU A 160 29.80 7.03 -3.55
N GLY A 161 28.65 7.44 -4.11
CA GLY A 161 28.41 7.32 -5.55
C GLY A 161 28.59 5.87 -6.04
N PRO A 162 29.17 5.68 -7.24
CA PRO A 162 29.37 4.33 -7.82
C PRO A 162 30.26 3.42 -6.97
N ALA A 163 31.20 3.97 -6.21
CA ALA A 163 32.14 3.19 -5.38
C ALA A 163 31.43 2.34 -4.31
N ARG A 164 30.21 2.72 -3.89
CA ARG A 164 29.43 1.98 -2.90
C ARG A 164 29.20 0.50 -3.26
N ARG A 165 28.96 0.22 -4.55
CA ARG A 165 28.71 -1.16 -5.03
C ARG A 165 29.97 -2.01 -4.93
N PHE A 166 31.10 -1.46 -5.30
CA PHE A 166 32.40 -2.12 -5.19
C PHE A 166 32.75 -2.42 -3.72
N LEU A 167 32.67 -1.40 -2.84
CA LEU A 167 32.95 -1.56 -1.43
C LEU A 167 32.02 -2.56 -0.74
N ALA A 168 30.72 -2.54 -1.10
CA ALA A 168 29.75 -3.49 -0.58
C ALA A 168 30.02 -4.93 -1.06
N SER A 169 30.55 -5.14 -2.25
CA SER A 169 30.91 -6.47 -2.75
C SER A 169 32.05 -7.11 -1.96
N LEU A 170 33.00 -6.31 -1.47
CA LEU A 170 34.13 -6.78 -0.65
C LEU A 170 33.70 -7.27 0.74
N SER A 171 32.59 -6.74 1.27
CA SER A 171 32.07 -7.08 2.61
C SER A 171 30.93 -8.11 2.60
N ARG A 172 30.64 -8.73 1.46
CA ARG A 172 29.53 -9.67 1.24
C ARG A 172 29.46 -10.81 2.25
N ILE A 173 30.61 -11.32 2.69
CA ILE A 173 30.69 -12.42 3.65
C ILE A 173 30.32 -11.96 5.07
N ARG A 174 30.68 -10.73 5.45
CA ARG A 174 30.47 -10.17 6.80
C ARG A 174 29.11 -9.53 6.99
N VAL A 175 28.53 -8.95 5.92
CA VAL A 175 27.24 -8.27 5.94
C VAL A 175 26.44 -8.69 4.68
N PRO A 176 25.75 -9.82 4.72
CA PRO A 176 25.15 -10.45 3.52
C PRO A 176 24.20 -9.56 2.71
N ARG A 177 23.51 -8.60 3.36
CA ARG A 177 22.55 -7.71 2.72
C ARG A 177 23.12 -6.35 2.30
N LEU A 178 24.38 -6.07 2.62
CA LEU A 178 25.02 -4.81 2.25
C LEU A 178 25.07 -4.57 0.73
N PRO A 179 25.33 -5.57 -0.13
CA PRO A 179 25.27 -5.36 -1.58
C PRO A 179 23.87 -4.94 -2.08
N ALA A 180 22.80 -5.54 -1.56
CA ALA A 180 21.44 -5.15 -1.91
C ALA A 180 21.12 -3.72 -1.44
N LEU A 181 21.52 -3.37 -0.22
CA LEU A 181 21.34 -2.01 0.30
C LEU A 181 22.18 -0.98 -0.48
N ALA A 182 23.41 -1.30 -0.86
CA ALA A 182 24.25 -0.44 -1.68
C ALA A 182 23.66 -0.22 -3.08
N GLU A 183 23.02 -1.23 -3.66
CA GLU A 183 22.29 -1.13 -4.93
C GLU A 183 21.07 -0.22 -4.81
N ALA A 184 20.31 -0.35 -3.71
CA ALA A 184 19.07 0.39 -3.46
C ALA A 184 19.28 1.73 -2.74
N ALA A 185 20.50 2.12 -2.36
CA ALA A 185 20.72 3.20 -1.40
C ALA A 185 20.06 4.53 -1.78
N GLU A 186 20.22 4.99 -3.02
CA GLU A 186 19.58 6.22 -3.51
C GLU A 186 18.06 6.10 -3.50
N PHE A 187 17.54 4.97 -3.95
CA PHE A 187 16.12 4.69 -3.99
C PHE A 187 15.49 4.60 -2.58
N VAL A 188 16.17 3.96 -1.63
CA VAL A 188 15.74 3.95 -0.21
C VAL A 188 15.69 5.37 0.37
N VAL A 189 16.66 6.22 0.03
CA VAL A 189 16.66 7.64 0.46
C VAL A 189 15.54 8.42 -0.23
N GLU A 190 15.29 8.18 -1.51
CA GLU A 190 14.17 8.77 -2.27
C GLU A 190 12.83 8.41 -1.63
N CYS A 191 12.59 7.12 -1.35
CA CYS A 191 11.32 6.64 -0.78
C CYS A 191 11.10 7.06 0.68
N PHE A 192 12.14 6.99 1.52
CA PHE A 192 11.97 7.04 2.97
C PHE A 192 12.78 8.15 3.65
N GLY A 193 13.60 8.88 2.91
CA GLY A 193 14.49 9.87 3.47
C GLY A 193 13.81 11.12 4.02
N SER A 194 12.57 11.41 3.66
CA SER A 194 11.78 12.55 4.16
C SER A 194 11.20 12.30 5.55
N PHE A 195 11.10 11.05 6.00
CA PHE A 195 10.47 10.67 7.26
C PHE A 195 11.46 10.64 8.42
N ASN A 196 10.95 10.90 9.63
CA ASN A 196 11.72 10.81 10.86
C ASN A 196 11.28 9.62 11.72
N PHE A 197 12.02 8.53 11.65
CA PHE A 197 11.73 7.31 12.41
C PHE A 197 12.32 7.30 13.83
N ARG A 198 13.08 8.35 14.22
CA ARG A 198 13.67 8.44 15.56
C ARG A 198 12.62 8.79 16.60
N GLY A 199 12.70 8.13 17.75
CA GLY A 199 11.77 8.37 18.86
C GLY A 199 10.40 7.72 18.69
N ILE A 200 10.20 6.96 17.62
CA ILE A 200 8.99 6.13 17.48
C ILE A 200 9.16 4.87 18.32
N GLU A 201 8.20 4.64 19.21
CA GLU A 201 8.07 3.43 19.99
C GLU A 201 6.95 2.58 19.39
N LEU A 202 7.31 1.38 18.92
CA LEU A 202 6.35 0.46 18.34
C LEU A 202 5.24 0.13 19.36
N THR A 203 4.03 0.63 19.09
CA THR A 203 2.86 0.43 19.93
C THR A 203 1.95 -0.62 19.29
N GLN A 204 1.92 -1.80 19.89
CA GLN A 204 1.20 -2.96 19.39
C GLN A 204 -0.32 -2.83 19.60
N PRO A 205 -1.14 -3.48 18.76
CA PRO A 205 -2.56 -3.64 19.01
C PRO A 205 -2.84 -4.29 20.36
N THR A 206 -3.80 -3.71 21.09
CA THR A 206 -4.29 -4.23 22.37
C THR A 206 -5.32 -5.34 22.20
N GLU A 207 -5.98 -5.37 21.04
CA GLU A 207 -6.98 -6.36 20.68
C GLU A 207 -6.67 -6.91 19.26
N ARG A 208 -6.93 -8.22 19.07
CA ARG A 208 -6.66 -8.92 17.81
C ARG A 208 -7.84 -9.81 17.48
N PHE A 209 -8.14 -9.90 16.20
CA PHE A 209 -9.21 -10.78 15.70
C PHE A 209 -8.74 -11.58 14.49
N ASP A 210 -9.53 -12.55 14.10
CA ASP A 210 -9.36 -13.35 12.90
C ASP A 210 -10.67 -13.28 12.09
N GLY A 211 -10.58 -13.15 10.78
CA GLY A 211 -11.69 -13.16 9.86
C GLY A 211 -12.57 -11.92 9.87
N ARG A 212 -13.51 -11.79 10.79
CA ARG A 212 -14.48 -10.67 10.82
C ARG A 212 -14.76 -10.22 12.25
N LEU A 213 -14.82 -8.90 12.46
CA LEU A 213 -15.21 -8.31 13.74
C LEU A 213 -16.22 -7.18 13.51
N MET A 214 -17.29 -7.18 14.31
CA MET A 214 -18.29 -6.12 14.32
C MET A 214 -18.05 -5.20 15.52
N LEU A 215 -18.01 -3.89 15.27
CA LEU A 215 -17.86 -2.86 16.30
C LEU A 215 -19.03 -1.89 16.25
N ARG A 216 -19.21 -1.14 17.36
CA ARG A 216 -20.16 -0.03 17.45
C ARG A 216 -19.39 1.25 17.74
N VAL A 217 -19.70 2.31 16.99
CA VAL A 217 -19.28 3.68 17.25
C VAL A 217 -20.54 4.52 17.32
N GLY A 218 -21.02 4.79 18.53
CA GLY A 218 -22.34 5.38 18.74
C GLY A 218 -23.44 4.48 18.14
N ASP A 219 -24.21 5.03 17.23
CA ASP A 219 -25.28 4.34 16.49
C ASP A 219 -24.78 3.60 15.22
N LYS A 220 -23.54 3.87 14.79
CA LYS A 220 -22.98 3.24 13.59
C LYS A 220 -22.44 1.84 13.89
N THR A 221 -22.74 0.90 12.98
CA THR A 221 -22.11 -0.42 12.94
C THR A 221 -20.91 -0.35 12.02
N ILE A 222 -19.77 -0.87 12.47
CA ILE A 222 -18.51 -0.91 11.73
C ILE A 222 -18.12 -2.38 11.56
N GLU A 223 -17.84 -2.78 10.32
CA GLU A 223 -17.40 -4.12 9.98
C GLU A 223 -15.91 -4.11 9.66
N LEU A 224 -15.12 -4.85 10.40
CA LEU A 224 -13.72 -5.15 10.09
C LEU A 224 -13.69 -6.51 9.40
N VAL A 225 -13.13 -6.58 8.20
CA VAL A 225 -13.07 -7.81 7.40
C VAL A 225 -11.64 -8.09 6.99
N GLU A 226 -11.05 -9.15 7.55
CA GLU A 226 -9.74 -9.62 7.16
C GLU A 226 -9.81 -10.24 5.76
N VAL A 227 -8.90 -9.83 4.88
CA VAL A 227 -8.80 -10.26 3.49
C VAL A 227 -7.39 -10.75 3.13
N GLY A 228 -6.42 -10.53 4.02
CA GLY A 228 -5.06 -11.01 3.86
C GLY A 228 -4.94 -12.54 3.88
N PRO A 229 -3.78 -13.09 3.51
CA PRO A 229 -2.62 -12.36 3.01
C PRO A 229 -2.79 -11.87 1.58
N ALA A 230 -2.40 -10.62 1.30
CA ALA A 230 -2.43 -10.00 -0.02
C ALA A 230 -1.26 -9.01 -0.20
N HIS A 231 -1.42 -7.72 0.19
CA HIS A 231 -0.34 -6.76 0.29
C HIS A 231 0.64 -7.18 1.40
N THR A 232 0.11 -7.41 2.61
CA THR A 232 0.81 -7.97 3.78
C THR A 232 0.16 -9.28 4.24
N LYS A 233 0.52 -9.79 5.41
CA LYS A 233 -0.05 -11.06 5.93
C LYS A 233 -1.47 -10.92 6.46
N GLY A 234 -1.83 -9.74 6.96
CA GLY A 234 -3.04 -9.55 7.73
C GLY A 234 -3.87 -8.35 7.32
N ASP A 235 -3.96 -8.10 6.00
CA ASP A 235 -4.73 -6.98 5.46
C ASP A 235 -6.20 -7.10 5.83
N LEU A 236 -6.81 -5.98 6.20
CA LEU A 236 -8.25 -5.86 6.43
C LEU A 236 -8.79 -4.57 5.81
N PHE A 237 -10.07 -4.54 5.56
CA PHE A 237 -10.79 -3.29 5.28
C PHE A 237 -11.81 -2.98 6.38
N VAL A 238 -12.14 -1.69 6.51
CA VAL A 238 -13.14 -1.17 7.46
C VAL A 238 -14.35 -0.70 6.66
N HIS A 239 -15.49 -1.31 6.87
CA HIS A 239 -16.74 -1.00 6.17
C HIS A 239 -17.75 -0.35 7.12
N VAL A 240 -18.38 0.74 6.68
CA VAL A 240 -19.45 1.46 7.37
C VAL A 240 -20.72 1.37 6.52
N PRO A 241 -21.54 0.31 6.70
CA PRO A 241 -22.67 0.03 5.80
C PRO A 241 -23.69 1.18 5.72
N SER A 242 -24.01 1.81 6.87
CA SER A 242 -25.00 2.90 6.94
C SER A 242 -24.60 4.12 6.10
N GLU A 243 -23.30 4.34 5.92
CA GLU A 243 -22.75 5.48 5.17
C GLU A 243 -22.29 5.08 3.76
N ARG A 244 -22.30 3.77 3.44
CA ARG A 244 -21.82 3.20 2.16
C ARG A 244 -20.35 3.57 1.88
N VAL A 245 -19.52 3.55 2.95
CA VAL A 245 -18.11 3.93 2.93
C VAL A 245 -17.23 2.75 3.32
N VAL A 246 -16.09 2.59 2.62
CA VAL A 246 -15.02 1.63 2.96
C VAL A 246 -13.68 2.34 3.05
N PHE A 247 -12.90 2.00 4.09
CA PHE A 247 -11.46 2.25 4.15
C PHE A 247 -10.77 0.93 3.81
N SER A 248 -10.13 0.88 2.64
CA SER A 248 -9.66 -0.40 2.07
C SER A 248 -8.25 -0.79 2.53
N GLY A 249 -7.52 0.12 3.23
CA GLY A 249 -6.09 -0.06 3.39
C GLY A 249 -5.41 -0.28 2.03
N ASP A 250 -4.30 -0.97 2.04
CA ASP A 250 -3.44 -1.18 0.86
C ASP A 250 -3.92 -2.30 -0.08
N ILE A 251 -5.19 -2.71 0.05
CA ILE A 251 -5.85 -3.44 -1.03
C ILE A 251 -6.04 -2.53 -2.25
N LEU A 252 -6.14 -1.20 -2.05
CA LEU A 252 -6.23 -0.24 -3.15
C LEU A 252 -5.13 0.83 -3.07
N PHE A 253 -4.49 1.03 -4.24
CA PHE A 253 -3.57 2.12 -4.55
C PHE A 253 -4.17 2.92 -5.72
N ALA A 254 -4.78 4.06 -5.46
CA ALA A 254 -5.43 4.83 -6.50
C ALA A 254 -4.42 5.67 -7.30
N GLY A 255 -4.31 5.41 -8.62
CA GLY A 255 -3.42 6.15 -9.53
C GLY A 255 -1.95 5.75 -9.48
N SER A 256 -1.59 4.70 -8.73
CA SER A 256 -0.23 4.17 -8.68
C SER A 256 -0.20 2.65 -8.73
N HIS A 257 0.93 2.09 -9.15
CA HIS A 257 1.13 0.65 -9.08
C HIS A 257 1.09 0.19 -7.62
N PRO A 258 0.27 -0.82 -7.26
CA PRO A 258 0.34 -1.45 -5.95
C PRO A 258 1.69 -2.18 -5.78
N ILE A 259 2.02 -2.58 -4.56
CA ILE A 259 3.17 -3.45 -4.30
C ILE A 259 2.74 -4.66 -3.49
N MET A 260 3.14 -5.85 -3.93
CA MET A 260 2.82 -7.11 -3.26
C MET A 260 4.01 -7.59 -2.43
N TRP A 261 3.98 -7.34 -1.12
CA TRP A 261 5.01 -7.85 -0.21
C TRP A 261 4.79 -9.31 0.14
N GLN A 262 3.54 -9.74 0.21
CA GLN A 262 3.18 -11.08 0.69
C GLN A 262 2.61 -11.97 -0.42
N GLY A 263 1.46 -11.63 -1.03
CA GLY A 263 0.72 -12.52 -1.91
C GLY A 263 0.02 -13.65 -1.12
N PRO A 264 -0.55 -14.64 -1.79
CA PRO A 264 -0.54 -14.80 -3.25
C PRO A 264 -1.45 -13.79 -3.96
N VAL A 265 -1.16 -13.53 -5.24
CA VAL A 265 -1.94 -12.60 -6.06
C VAL A 265 -3.43 -12.99 -6.15
N GLU A 266 -3.71 -14.28 -6.10
CA GLU A 266 -5.07 -14.82 -6.08
C GLU A 266 -5.89 -14.35 -4.86
N ASN A 267 -5.27 -14.20 -3.69
CA ASN A 267 -5.92 -13.64 -2.50
C ASN A 267 -6.24 -12.16 -2.69
N TRP A 268 -5.36 -11.40 -3.33
CA TRP A 268 -5.63 -10.00 -3.63
C TRP A 268 -6.81 -9.84 -4.58
N ILE A 269 -6.87 -10.66 -5.64
CA ILE A 269 -8.04 -10.70 -6.55
C ILE A 269 -9.32 -11.01 -5.77
N ARG A 270 -9.29 -12.00 -4.84
CA ARG A 270 -10.44 -12.30 -3.98
C ARG A 270 -10.79 -11.15 -3.01
N ALA A 271 -9.81 -10.40 -2.51
CA ALA A 271 -10.06 -9.21 -1.71
C ALA A 271 -10.82 -8.15 -2.53
N CYS A 272 -10.44 -7.94 -3.79
CA CYS A 272 -11.19 -7.09 -4.70
C CYS A 272 -12.62 -7.61 -4.94
N ASP A 273 -12.81 -8.93 -5.11
CA ASP A 273 -14.16 -9.52 -5.26
C ASP A 273 -15.04 -9.28 -4.04
N ARG A 274 -14.47 -9.33 -2.82
CA ARG A 274 -15.21 -9.00 -1.60
C ARG A 274 -15.63 -7.54 -1.55
N LEU A 275 -14.76 -6.61 -1.95
CA LEU A 275 -15.09 -5.19 -2.05
C LEU A 275 -16.15 -4.93 -3.12
N LEU A 276 -16.07 -5.60 -4.28
CA LEU A 276 -17.05 -5.50 -5.37
C LEU A 276 -18.45 -5.99 -5.00
N ALA A 277 -18.56 -6.84 -3.98
CA ALA A 277 -19.85 -7.36 -3.49
C ALA A 277 -20.54 -6.42 -2.49
N LEU A 278 -19.87 -5.34 -2.05
CA LEU A 278 -20.43 -4.38 -1.11
C LEU A 278 -21.21 -3.28 -1.85
N ASP A 279 -22.21 -2.74 -1.16
CA ASP A 279 -22.94 -1.56 -1.60
C ASP A 279 -22.26 -0.30 -1.04
N VAL A 280 -21.35 0.30 -1.84
CA VAL A 280 -20.51 1.42 -1.42
C VAL A 280 -20.46 2.53 -2.46
N ASP A 281 -20.46 3.78 -1.98
CA ASP A 281 -20.35 4.98 -2.81
C ASP A 281 -18.93 5.56 -2.77
N VAL A 282 -18.27 5.48 -1.61
CA VAL A 282 -16.94 6.06 -1.40
C VAL A 282 -15.98 5.02 -0.83
N ILE A 283 -14.81 4.93 -1.42
CA ILE A 283 -13.71 4.11 -0.92
C ILE A 283 -12.50 5.02 -0.66
N VAL A 284 -11.98 4.92 0.57
CA VAL A 284 -10.70 5.52 0.97
C VAL A 284 -9.62 4.48 0.76
N PRO A 285 -8.76 4.61 -0.27
CA PRO A 285 -7.66 3.69 -0.50
C PRO A 285 -6.56 3.91 0.53
N GLY A 286 -5.65 2.95 0.70
CA GLY A 286 -4.46 3.16 1.53
C GLY A 286 -3.57 4.27 0.99
N HIS A 287 -3.47 4.39 -0.33
CA HIS A 287 -2.71 5.45 -1.01
C HIS A 287 -3.45 6.05 -2.19
N GLY A 288 -3.23 7.34 -2.42
CA GLY A 288 -3.80 8.09 -3.55
C GLY A 288 -5.17 8.70 -3.26
N PRO A 289 -5.84 9.24 -4.27
CA PRO A 289 -7.11 9.94 -4.10
C PRO A 289 -8.27 9.00 -3.74
N LEU A 290 -9.33 9.57 -3.16
CA LEU A 290 -10.59 8.85 -2.95
C LEU A 290 -11.08 8.24 -4.26
N THR A 291 -11.69 7.07 -4.15
CA THR A 291 -12.22 6.31 -5.29
C THR A 291 -13.59 5.70 -4.96
N ASP A 292 -14.05 4.85 -5.83
CA ASP A 292 -15.31 4.12 -5.74
C ASP A 292 -15.14 2.66 -6.20
N ILE A 293 -16.25 1.99 -6.48
CA ILE A 293 -16.25 0.61 -6.95
C ILE A 293 -15.54 0.43 -8.31
N HIS A 294 -15.42 1.50 -9.11
CA HIS A 294 -14.65 1.46 -10.35
C HIS A 294 -13.15 1.29 -10.07
N GLY A 295 -12.60 1.99 -9.06
CA GLY A 295 -11.21 1.81 -8.64
C GLY A 295 -10.89 0.39 -8.20
N VAL A 296 -11.86 -0.30 -7.58
CA VAL A 296 -11.71 -1.73 -7.24
C VAL A 296 -11.61 -2.60 -8.49
N ARG A 297 -12.49 -2.36 -9.50
CA ARG A 297 -12.43 -3.07 -10.79
C ARG A 297 -11.09 -2.87 -11.48
N VAL A 298 -10.62 -1.64 -11.54
CA VAL A 298 -9.32 -1.29 -12.16
C VAL A 298 -8.17 -2.02 -11.45
N THR A 299 -8.18 -2.07 -10.11
CA THR A 299 -7.16 -2.81 -9.35
C THR A 299 -7.24 -4.31 -9.58
N LYS A 300 -8.46 -4.88 -9.64
CA LYS A 300 -8.65 -6.30 -9.96
C LYS A 300 -8.15 -6.63 -11.37
N ASP A 301 -8.54 -5.83 -12.37
CA ASP A 301 -8.12 -6.00 -13.77
C ASP A 301 -6.59 -5.90 -13.89
N TYR A 302 -5.95 -5.00 -13.12
CA TYR A 302 -4.50 -4.90 -13.04
C TYR A 302 -3.85 -6.23 -12.64
N TRP A 303 -4.31 -6.85 -11.55
CA TRP A 303 -3.75 -8.11 -11.07
C TRP A 303 -4.02 -9.26 -12.03
N GLU A 304 -5.24 -9.40 -12.53
CA GLU A 304 -5.61 -10.45 -13.49
C GLU A 304 -4.76 -10.35 -14.76
N ARG A 305 -4.57 -9.13 -15.28
CA ARG A 305 -3.78 -8.91 -16.47
C ARG A 305 -2.29 -9.15 -16.24
N LEU A 306 -1.76 -8.71 -15.10
CA LEU A 306 -0.35 -8.94 -14.77
C LEU A 306 -0.02 -10.42 -14.61
N VAL A 307 -0.94 -11.23 -14.08
CA VAL A 307 -0.83 -12.70 -14.02
C VAL A 307 -0.69 -13.29 -15.42
N VAL A 308 -1.55 -12.87 -16.36
CA VAL A 308 -1.52 -13.36 -17.75
C VAL A 308 -0.24 -12.96 -18.47
N LEU A 309 0.17 -11.70 -18.35
CA LEU A 309 1.41 -11.18 -18.96
C LEU A 309 2.64 -11.90 -18.41
N THR A 310 2.67 -12.14 -17.10
CA THR A 310 3.76 -12.86 -16.44
C THR A 310 3.86 -14.30 -16.94
N ASP A 311 2.75 -15.03 -17.03
CA ASP A 311 2.74 -16.41 -17.53
C ASP A 311 3.17 -16.48 -19.00
N ARG A 312 2.66 -15.58 -19.85
CA ARG A 312 3.06 -15.48 -21.27
C ARG A 312 4.57 -15.25 -21.42
N GLY A 313 5.11 -14.24 -20.72
CA GLY A 313 6.54 -13.92 -20.79
C GLY A 313 7.41 -15.03 -20.22
N ARG A 314 7.01 -15.65 -19.11
CA ARG A 314 7.70 -16.79 -18.50
C ARG A 314 7.81 -17.97 -19.48
N ARG A 315 6.74 -18.32 -20.16
CA ARG A 315 6.73 -19.40 -21.18
C ARG A 315 7.60 -19.06 -22.39
N ALA A 316 7.71 -17.78 -22.73
CA ALA A 316 8.59 -17.30 -23.79
C ALA A 316 10.07 -17.17 -23.36
N GLY A 317 10.42 -17.49 -22.13
CA GLY A 317 11.78 -17.38 -21.60
C GLY A 317 12.23 -15.95 -21.28
N ALA A 318 11.30 -14.98 -21.25
CA ALA A 318 11.62 -13.58 -20.95
C ALA A 318 12.05 -13.41 -19.47
N SER A 319 12.95 -12.48 -19.22
CA SER A 319 13.34 -12.09 -17.88
C SER A 319 12.21 -11.31 -17.16
N THR A 320 12.25 -11.25 -15.83
CA THR A 320 11.30 -10.47 -15.02
C THR A 320 11.25 -8.99 -15.46
N ALA A 321 12.42 -8.41 -15.78
CA ALA A 321 12.51 -7.01 -16.21
C ALA A 321 11.89 -6.78 -17.61
N GLU A 322 12.06 -7.72 -18.54
CA GLU A 322 11.43 -7.65 -19.87
C GLU A 322 9.91 -7.74 -19.77
N ILE A 323 9.39 -8.67 -18.95
CA ILE A 323 7.95 -8.80 -18.70
C ILE A 323 7.39 -7.51 -18.10
N ALA A 324 8.09 -6.94 -17.11
CA ALA A 324 7.65 -5.70 -16.48
C ALA A 324 7.66 -4.50 -17.45
N ARG A 325 8.68 -4.39 -18.33
CA ARG A 325 8.70 -3.35 -19.38
C ARG A 325 7.55 -3.52 -20.37
N GLN A 326 7.28 -4.76 -20.80
CA GLN A 326 6.16 -5.04 -21.69
C GLN A 326 4.82 -4.67 -21.06
N ALA A 327 4.59 -5.02 -19.80
CA ALA A 327 3.39 -4.66 -19.06
C ALA A 327 3.21 -3.14 -18.98
N LEU A 328 4.31 -2.40 -18.73
CA LEU A 328 4.30 -0.94 -18.70
C LEU A 328 3.89 -0.31 -20.03
N LEU A 329 4.39 -0.86 -21.15
CA LEU A 329 4.11 -0.34 -22.49
C LEU A 329 2.69 -0.66 -22.98
N GLU A 330 2.18 -1.86 -22.65
CA GLU A 330 0.88 -2.31 -23.16
C GLU A 330 -0.29 -1.69 -22.41
N ASP A 331 -0.22 -1.61 -21.05
CA ASP A 331 -1.43 -1.39 -20.25
C ASP A 331 -1.30 -0.38 -19.12
N PHE A 332 -0.11 -0.20 -18.53
CA PHE A 332 0.02 0.47 -17.23
C PHE A 332 0.92 1.71 -17.22
N GLY A 333 1.28 2.24 -18.40
CA GLY A 333 2.23 3.36 -18.52
C GLY A 333 1.74 4.70 -17.96
N GLY A 334 0.45 4.82 -17.63
CA GLY A 334 -0.13 6.01 -17.03
C GLY A 334 -0.01 6.13 -15.51
N TRP A 335 0.29 5.02 -14.82
CA TRP A 335 0.32 4.97 -13.36
C TRP A 335 1.69 5.40 -12.81
N SER A 336 1.68 6.03 -11.63
CA SER A 336 2.91 6.34 -10.91
C SER A 336 3.55 5.09 -10.31
N GLU A 337 4.79 5.19 -9.80
CA GLU A 337 5.51 4.09 -9.14
C GLU A 337 5.76 2.87 -10.05
N SER A 338 6.07 3.11 -11.33
CA SER A 338 6.25 2.07 -12.36
C SER A 338 7.33 1.04 -12.01
N HIS A 339 8.30 1.39 -11.17
CA HIS A 339 9.31 0.45 -10.66
C HIS A 339 8.73 -0.68 -9.80
N ARG A 340 7.50 -0.53 -9.24
CA ARG A 340 6.83 -1.61 -8.49
C ARG A 340 6.41 -2.78 -9.38
N LEU A 341 6.24 -2.55 -10.68
CA LEU A 341 5.89 -3.63 -11.64
C LEU A 341 6.89 -4.79 -11.60
N VAL A 342 8.19 -4.51 -11.58
CA VAL A 342 9.19 -5.59 -11.57
C VAL A 342 9.12 -6.43 -10.30
N ALA A 343 8.75 -5.82 -9.16
CA ALA A 343 8.55 -6.54 -7.90
C ALA A 343 7.32 -7.44 -7.96
N ASN A 344 6.21 -6.94 -8.52
CA ASN A 344 4.97 -7.68 -8.66
C ASN A 344 5.14 -8.85 -9.67
N VAL A 345 5.78 -8.61 -10.81
CA VAL A 345 6.11 -9.67 -11.79
C VAL A 345 7.01 -10.73 -11.16
N ASP A 346 8.04 -10.34 -10.36
CA ASP A 346 8.91 -11.29 -9.65
C ASP A 346 8.12 -12.16 -8.66
N ALA A 347 7.21 -11.56 -7.92
CA ALA A 347 6.37 -12.29 -6.96
C ALA A 347 5.44 -13.28 -7.67
N ILE A 348 4.70 -12.84 -8.68
CA ILE A 348 3.78 -13.69 -9.47
C ILE A 348 4.55 -14.81 -10.17
N ARG A 349 5.71 -14.51 -10.76
CA ARG A 349 6.54 -15.52 -11.43
C ARG A 349 6.96 -16.63 -10.47
N ARG A 350 7.41 -16.27 -9.25
CA ARG A 350 7.78 -17.26 -8.23
C ARG A 350 6.59 -18.13 -7.80
N GLU A 351 5.39 -17.55 -7.70
CA GLU A 351 4.17 -18.31 -7.43
C GLU A 351 3.88 -19.30 -8.57
N GLN A 352 4.02 -18.87 -9.83
CA GLN A 352 3.82 -19.72 -11.01
C GLN A 352 4.88 -20.82 -11.17
N ASP A 353 6.09 -20.61 -10.66
CA ASP A 353 7.19 -21.58 -10.66
C ASP A 353 7.12 -22.57 -9.49
N GLY A 354 6.04 -22.59 -8.73
CA GLY A 354 5.80 -23.56 -7.65
C GLY A 354 6.15 -23.05 -6.24
N GLY A 355 6.29 -21.74 -6.07
CA GLY A 355 6.43 -21.11 -4.77
C GLY A 355 7.83 -21.22 -4.17
N GLY A 356 8.68 -20.24 -4.44
CA GLY A 356 9.89 -19.99 -3.65
C GLY A 356 9.57 -19.20 -2.39
N SER A 357 10.49 -19.21 -1.41
CA SER A 357 10.40 -18.33 -0.24
C SER A 357 10.32 -16.86 -0.67
N ARG A 358 9.53 -16.06 0.07
CA ARG A 358 9.45 -14.61 -0.12
C ARG A 358 10.85 -13.99 -0.18
N ARG A 359 11.06 -13.07 -1.12
CA ARG A 359 12.32 -12.30 -1.13
C ARG A 359 12.39 -11.39 0.08
N HIS A 360 13.59 -11.21 0.58
CA HIS A 360 13.83 -10.20 1.60
C HIS A 360 13.52 -8.79 1.05
N PRO A 361 12.86 -7.89 1.80
CA PRO A 361 12.47 -6.56 1.30
C PRO A 361 13.62 -5.75 0.69
N LEU A 362 14.84 -5.83 1.22
CA LEU A 362 16.01 -5.15 0.64
C LEU A 362 16.38 -5.69 -0.76
N ASP A 363 16.18 -6.97 -1.03
CA ASP A 363 16.44 -7.53 -2.36
C ASP A 363 15.37 -7.05 -3.34
N VAL A 364 14.11 -6.90 -2.89
CA VAL A 364 13.03 -6.31 -3.69
C VAL A 364 13.32 -4.85 -3.99
N MET A 365 13.74 -4.06 -2.99
CA MET A 365 14.15 -2.66 -3.19
C MET A 365 15.32 -2.54 -4.18
N ALA A 366 16.28 -3.46 -4.15
CA ALA A 366 17.39 -3.46 -5.10
C ALA A 366 16.95 -3.77 -6.54
N ILE A 367 16.00 -4.69 -6.71
CA ILE A 367 15.41 -5.00 -8.02
C ILE A 367 14.67 -3.78 -8.57
N MET A 368 13.83 -3.13 -7.76
CA MET A 368 13.09 -1.92 -8.13
C MET A 368 14.02 -0.76 -8.47
N ALA A 369 15.06 -0.54 -7.66
CA ALA A 369 16.05 0.51 -7.90
C ALA A 369 16.79 0.32 -9.23
N ARG A 370 17.12 -0.92 -9.58
CA ARG A 370 17.75 -1.24 -10.88
C ARG A 370 16.79 -1.00 -12.03
N PHE A 371 15.59 -1.54 -11.93
CA PHE A 371 14.56 -1.39 -12.96
C PHE A 371 14.20 0.08 -13.21
N GLY A 372 14.04 0.87 -12.14
CA GLY A 372 13.74 2.30 -12.25
C GLY A 372 14.85 3.11 -12.93
N ARG A 373 16.13 2.73 -12.76
CA ARG A 373 17.24 3.35 -13.52
C ARG A 373 17.22 3.00 -14.99
N ASP A 374 16.82 1.78 -15.32
CA ASP A 374 16.75 1.30 -16.70
C ASP A 374 15.55 1.90 -17.47
N LEU A 375 14.63 2.58 -16.78
CA LEU A 375 13.49 3.30 -17.38
C LEU A 375 13.81 4.77 -17.66
N LYS A 376 14.84 5.34 -17.04
CA LYS A 376 15.32 6.73 -17.24
C LYS A 376 16.23 6.82 -18.43
#